data_9cd6cdd05525e6ec7aa90970a640944e
#
_entry.id   9cd6cdd05525e6ec7aa90970a640944e
#
_cell.length_a   1.000
_cell.length_b   1.000
_cell.length_c   1.000
_cell.angle_alpha   90.00
_cell.angle_beta   90.00
_cell.angle_gamma   90.00
#
_symmetry.space_group_name_H-M   'P 1'
#
loop_
_entity.id
_entity.type
_entity.pdbx_description
1 polymer ?
#
loop_
_entity_poly.entity_id
_entity_poly.type
_entity_poly.pdbx_seq_one_letter_code
_entity_poly.pdbx_strand_id
1 'polypeptide(L)'
;MKRRDFFQQTAMAGTLMAMDPKSIFVLKPKHIGVQLWSVRDVVEKNTPRTLELIAKMGYAEVEGYKYENGLFFNFSPADFKKQLSDTGLKMTSAHTGINMKHWDYKSKKISDLAKKTIEDHAAVGVEQLIVPSIDKELRNQDSIQTLAEIFNHVGEACKSSGIQFGYHNHDYEFYPIDGRYMIDLVLGQTDPALVVWEMDLYWVSYANEDPARWIQQYGKRIRAFHVKDMANTPKKETIEVGNGVMDFVSIFKDPGAAKVVYYIVELEDYKTSSMEGINISLQGLKKILAQV
;
A
#
# COMPACT_ATOMS: atom_id res chain seq x y z
N MET A 1 54.77 -44.39 51.72
CA MET A 1 54.25 -43.10 52.15
C MET A 1 53.80 -42.37 50.88
N LYS A 2 52.52 -42.18 50.67
CA LYS A 2 51.94 -41.61 49.43
C LYS A 2 51.47 -40.20 49.73
N ARG A 3 52.03 -39.21 49.02
CA ARG A 3 51.57 -37.80 49.04
C ARG A 3 50.36 -37.70 48.09
N ARG A 4 49.23 -37.16 48.58
CA ARG A 4 48.08 -36.73 47.80
C ARG A 4 48.19 -35.22 47.61
N ASP A 5 48.33 -34.80 46.33
CA ASP A 5 48.28 -33.43 45.95
C ASP A 5 46.82 -32.99 45.78
N PHE A 6 46.47 -31.94 46.47
CA PHE A 6 45.14 -31.34 46.49
C PHE A 6 45.07 -30.23 45.44
N PHE A 7 44.40 -30.49 44.32
CA PHE A 7 44.12 -29.45 43.33
C PHE A 7 42.84 -28.74 43.72
N GLN A 8 42.95 -27.47 44.09
CA GLN A 8 41.82 -26.57 44.16
C GLN A 8 41.49 -26.07 42.75
N GLN A 9 40.37 -26.48 42.23
CA GLN A 9 39.76 -25.86 41.03
C GLN A 9 38.89 -24.72 41.49
N THR A 10 39.31 -23.51 41.16
CA THR A 10 38.48 -22.30 41.27
C THR A 10 37.50 -22.29 40.10
N ALA A 11 36.24 -22.58 40.34
CA ALA A 11 35.15 -22.43 39.37
C ALA A 11 34.81 -20.94 39.25
N MET A 12 35.23 -20.32 38.16
CA MET A 12 34.63 -19.05 37.71
C MET A 12 33.21 -19.33 37.18
N ALA A 13 32.19 -19.00 37.93
CA ALA A 13 30.83 -18.96 37.49
C ALA A 13 30.64 -17.75 36.53
N GLY A 14 30.81 -17.98 35.25
CA GLY A 14 30.40 -17.07 34.19
C GLY A 14 28.86 -17.03 34.16
N THR A 15 28.29 -15.92 34.57
CA THR A 15 26.86 -15.65 34.40
C THR A 15 26.58 -15.48 32.91
N LEU A 16 26.17 -16.56 32.24
CA LEU A 16 25.53 -16.43 30.93
C LEU A 16 24.18 -15.71 31.17
N MET A 17 24.10 -14.43 30.82
CA MET A 17 22.81 -13.77 30.61
C MET A 17 22.09 -14.54 29.52
N ALA A 18 21.07 -15.30 29.92
CA ALA A 18 20.11 -15.89 29.00
C ALA A 18 19.37 -14.74 28.32
N MET A 19 19.73 -14.41 27.07
CA MET A 19 18.94 -13.54 26.24
C MET A 19 17.59 -14.23 26.04
N ASP A 20 16.51 -13.55 26.42
CA ASP A 20 15.12 -13.99 26.23
C ASP A 20 14.90 -14.27 24.73
N PRO A 21 14.57 -15.53 24.33
CA PRO A 21 14.37 -15.84 22.92
C PRO A 21 13.12 -15.16 22.30
N LYS A 22 12.38 -14.34 23.05
CA LYS A 22 11.18 -13.66 22.59
C LYS A 22 11.43 -12.31 21.94
N SER A 23 12.67 -11.83 21.78
CA SER A 23 12.99 -10.54 21.20
C SER A 23 13.71 -10.58 19.85
N ILE A 24 13.65 -11.69 19.12
CA ILE A 24 14.02 -11.62 17.71
C ILE A 24 12.85 -10.99 16.97
N PHE A 25 12.88 -9.67 16.83
CA PHE A 25 12.04 -8.95 15.87
C PHE A 25 12.46 -9.44 14.49
N VAL A 26 11.80 -10.47 13.97
CA VAL A 26 11.90 -10.83 12.56
C VAL A 26 11.22 -9.72 11.79
N LEU A 27 12.01 -8.78 11.28
CA LEU A 27 11.51 -7.76 10.35
C LEU A 27 10.86 -8.52 9.18
N LYS A 28 9.58 -8.28 8.98
CA LYS A 28 8.88 -8.83 7.80
C LYS A 28 9.57 -8.29 6.55
N PRO A 29 9.75 -9.11 5.51
CA PRO A 29 10.30 -8.62 4.26
C PRO A 29 9.44 -7.46 3.75
N LYS A 30 10.09 -6.38 3.31
CA LYS A 30 9.43 -5.23 2.71
C LYS A 30 9.10 -5.56 1.25
N HIS A 31 7.86 -5.41 0.87
CA HIS A 31 7.36 -5.65 -0.48
C HIS A 31 7.42 -4.36 -1.29
N ILE A 32 8.18 -4.37 -2.37
CA ILE A 32 8.29 -3.22 -3.27
C ILE A 32 7.47 -3.51 -4.53
N GLY A 33 6.42 -2.75 -4.72
CA GLY A 33 5.57 -2.79 -5.89
C GLY A 33 5.63 -1.50 -6.71
N VAL A 34 4.98 -1.50 -7.86
CA VAL A 34 4.73 -0.32 -8.68
C VAL A 34 3.25 -0.24 -9.05
N GLN A 35 2.67 0.96 -8.87
CA GLN A 35 1.33 1.26 -9.38
C GLN A 35 1.39 1.39 -10.90
N LEU A 36 0.59 0.56 -11.60
CA LEU A 36 0.59 0.51 -13.07
C LEU A 36 0.07 1.80 -13.73
N TRP A 37 -0.60 2.68 -12.98
CA TRP A 37 -0.95 4.03 -13.43
C TRP A 37 0.27 4.85 -13.83
N SER A 38 1.41 4.62 -13.18
CA SER A 38 2.68 5.27 -13.52
C SER A 38 3.12 5.03 -14.96
N VAL A 39 2.72 3.90 -15.52
CA VAL A 39 3.08 3.47 -16.89
C VAL A 39 1.84 3.31 -17.78
N ARG A 40 0.76 4.05 -17.48
CA ARG A 40 -0.51 4.02 -18.23
C ARG A 40 -0.36 4.28 -19.72
N ASP A 41 0.62 5.08 -20.10
CA ASP A 41 0.95 5.42 -21.47
C ASP A 41 1.42 4.22 -22.33
N VAL A 42 1.93 3.16 -21.68
CA VAL A 42 2.45 1.95 -22.35
C VAL A 42 1.72 0.67 -21.95
N VAL A 43 1.29 0.52 -20.69
CA VAL A 43 0.65 -0.73 -20.22
C VAL A 43 -0.67 -1.00 -20.92
N GLU A 44 -1.46 0.02 -21.24
CA GLU A 44 -2.72 -0.15 -21.95
C GLU A 44 -2.51 -0.51 -23.43
N LYS A 45 -1.37 -0.14 -24.01
CA LYS A 45 -1.03 -0.47 -25.40
C LYS A 45 -0.50 -1.89 -25.56
N ASN A 46 0.31 -2.34 -24.60
CA ASN A 46 0.89 -3.69 -24.63
C ASN A 46 1.18 -4.19 -23.21
N THR A 47 0.15 -4.68 -22.55
CA THR A 47 0.24 -5.16 -21.16
C THR A 47 1.28 -6.26 -20.98
N PRO A 48 1.35 -7.34 -21.79
CA PRO A 48 2.33 -8.40 -21.61
C PRO A 48 3.76 -7.89 -21.67
N ARG A 49 4.06 -7.04 -22.64
CA ARG A 49 5.42 -6.48 -22.81
C ARG A 49 5.79 -5.56 -21.68
N THR A 50 4.85 -4.74 -21.20
CA THR A 50 5.09 -3.83 -20.08
C THR A 50 5.37 -4.60 -18.79
N LEU A 51 4.59 -5.62 -18.47
CA LEU A 51 4.82 -6.48 -17.31
C LEU A 51 6.18 -7.19 -17.38
N GLU A 52 6.56 -7.71 -18.55
CA GLU A 52 7.89 -8.30 -18.77
C GLU A 52 9.03 -7.30 -18.45
N LEU A 53 8.91 -6.05 -18.90
CA LEU A 53 9.91 -5.01 -18.64
C LEU A 53 9.96 -4.62 -17.16
N ILE A 54 8.82 -4.49 -16.49
CA ILE A 54 8.73 -4.22 -15.05
C ILE A 54 9.42 -5.33 -14.24
N ALA A 55 9.17 -6.59 -14.58
CA ALA A 55 9.84 -7.73 -13.95
C ALA A 55 11.37 -7.70 -14.17
N LYS A 56 11.82 -7.37 -15.39
CA LYS A 56 13.26 -7.23 -15.71
C LYS A 56 13.96 -6.11 -14.95
N MET A 57 13.24 -5.05 -14.56
CA MET A 57 13.77 -3.99 -13.69
C MET A 57 14.00 -4.49 -12.26
N GLY A 58 13.35 -5.58 -11.87
CA GLY A 58 13.47 -6.18 -10.54
C GLY A 58 12.36 -5.78 -9.57
N TYR A 59 11.21 -5.33 -10.05
CA TYR A 59 9.97 -5.35 -9.30
C TYR A 59 9.47 -6.79 -9.14
N ALA A 60 8.93 -7.11 -7.98
CA ALA A 60 8.27 -8.39 -7.72
C ALA A 60 6.75 -8.26 -7.73
N GLU A 61 6.26 -7.04 -7.53
CA GLU A 61 4.85 -6.77 -7.31
C GLU A 61 4.38 -5.59 -8.14
N VAL A 62 3.10 -5.64 -8.51
CA VAL A 62 2.40 -4.53 -9.17
C VAL A 62 1.10 -4.24 -8.45
N GLU A 63 0.65 -3.00 -8.54
CA GLU A 63 -0.68 -2.59 -8.19
C GLU A 63 -1.48 -2.26 -9.45
N GLY A 64 -2.64 -2.90 -9.61
CA GLY A 64 -3.52 -2.69 -10.75
C GLY A 64 -4.40 -1.44 -10.57
N TYR A 65 -4.86 -0.86 -11.67
CA TYR A 65 -5.83 0.25 -11.61
C TYR A 65 -6.98 0.09 -12.60
N LYS A 66 -6.84 -0.82 -13.56
CA LYS A 66 -7.81 -0.99 -14.63
C LYS A 66 -8.50 -2.34 -14.53
N TYR A 67 -9.72 -2.31 -14.01
CA TYR A 67 -10.66 -3.41 -14.02
C TYR A 67 -12.01 -2.88 -14.48
N GLU A 68 -12.44 -3.30 -15.66
CA GLU A 68 -13.67 -2.86 -16.30
C GLU A 68 -14.38 -4.03 -16.95
N ASN A 69 -15.68 -4.15 -16.77
CA ASN A 69 -16.52 -5.17 -17.39
C ASN A 69 -16.03 -6.62 -17.16
N GLY A 70 -15.43 -6.90 -16.01
CA GLY A 70 -14.89 -8.23 -15.69
C GLY A 70 -13.51 -8.51 -16.28
N LEU A 71 -12.81 -7.51 -16.81
CA LEU A 71 -11.52 -7.65 -17.46
C LEU A 71 -10.45 -6.75 -16.79
N PHE A 72 -9.26 -7.29 -16.61
CA PHE A 72 -8.06 -6.57 -16.22
C PHE A 72 -7.26 -6.21 -17.48
N PHE A 73 -7.10 -4.94 -17.80
CA PHE A 73 -6.36 -4.49 -19.00
C PHE A 73 -6.79 -5.25 -20.27
N ASN A 74 -8.10 -5.49 -20.44
CA ASN A 74 -8.74 -6.26 -21.52
C ASN A 74 -8.48 -7.78 -21.49
N PHE A 75 -7.96 -8.34 -20.43
CA PHE A 75 -7.77 -9.78 -20.23
C PHE A 75 -8.74 -10.33 -19.20
N SER A 76 -9.19 -11.57 -19.38
CA SER A 76 -9.93 -12.27 -18.34
C SER A 76 -9.08 -12.41 -17.07
N PRO A 77 -9.70 -12.58 -15.88
CA PRO A 77 -8.94 -12.83 -14.65
C PRO A 77 -7.93 -13.98 -14.78
N ALA A 78 -8.30 -15.05 -15.45
CA ALA A 78 -7.44 -16.21 -15.67
C ALA A 78 -6.25 -15.90 -16.60
N ASP A 79 -6.50 -15.19 -17.71
CA ASP A 79 -5.46 -14.82 -18.66
C ASP A 79 -4.51 -13.78 -18.04
N PHE A 80 -5.05 -12.80 -17.30
CA PHE A 80 -4.21 -11.79 -16.64
C PHE A 80 -3.34 -12.42 -15.55
N LYS A 81 -3.89 -13.33 -14.74
CA LYS A 81 -3.13 -14.11 -13.77
C LYS A 81 -1.99 -14.88 -14.42
N LYS A 82 -2.27 -15.50 -15.59
CA LYS A 82 -1.24 -16.22 -16.35
C LYS A 82 -0.12 -15.28 -16.78
N GLN A 83 -0.43 -14.09 -17.30
CA GLN A 83 0.60 -13.12 -17.70
C GLN A 83 1.48 -12.69 -16.51
N LEU A 84 0.89 -12.43 -15.34
CA LEU A 84 1.64 -12.14 -14.13
C LEU A 84 2.57 -13.31 -13.76
N SER A 85 2.03 -14.54 -13.79
CA SER A 85 2.82 -15.76 -13.50
C SER A 85 3.96 -15.97 -14.47
N ASP A 86 3.73 -15.78 -15.78
CA ASP A 86 4.75 -15.93 -16.83
C ASP A 86 5.92 -14.95 -16.65
N THR A 87 5.69 -13.80 -16.01
CA THR A 87 6.72 -12.79 -15.72
C THR A 87 7.31 -12.91 -14.31
N GLY A 88 6.73 -13.74 -13.44
CA GLY A 88 7.09 -13.85 -12.03
C GLY A 88 6.56 -12.69 -11.16
N LEU A 89 5.73 -11.81 -11.71
CA LEU A 89 5.07 -10.73 -10.98
C LEU A 89 3.85 -11.24 -10.22
N LYS A 90 3.52 -10.53 -9.12
CA LYS A 90 2.24 -10.67 -8.40
C LYS A 90 1.50 -9.34 -8.41
N MET A 91 0.20 -9.37 -8.60
CA MET A 91 -0.63 -8.21 -8.32
C MET A 91 -1.16 -8.33 -6.89
N THR A 92 -0.41 -7.78 -5.93
CA THR A 92 -0.75 -7.85 -4.49
C THR A 92 -1.79 -6.81 -4.09
N SER A 93 -1.88 -5.72 -4.82
CA SER A 93 -2.87 -4.66 -4.60
C SER A 93 -3.53 -4.23 -5.90
N ALA A 94 -4.76 -3.71 -5.80
CA ALA A 94 -5.47 -3.15 -6.93
C ALA A 94 -6.38 -1.99 -6.51
N HIS A 95 -6.29 -0.88 -7.24
CA HIS A 95 -7.25 0.20 -7.14
C HIS A 95 -8.56 -0.18 -7.83
N THR A 96 -9.68 0.06 -7.17
CA THR A 96 -11.02 -0.22 -7.69
C THR A 96 -12.00 0.88 -7.35
N GLY A 97 -12.90 1.17 -8.26
CA GLY A 97 -13.91 2.21 -8.09
C GLY A 97 -15.14 1.78 -7.29
N ILE A 98 -14.96 1.12 -6.14
CA ILE A 98 -16.09 0.80 -5.25
C ILE A 98 -16.70 2.11 -4.72
N ASN A 99 -17.98 2.32 -5.02
CA ASN A 99 -18.73 3.51 -4.65
C ASN A 99 -20.22 3.20 -4.48
N MET A 100 -21.09 4.23 -4.47
CA MET A 100 -22.54 4.11 -4.30
C MET A 100 -23.22 3.11 -5.25
N LYS A 101 -22.68 2.86 -6.47
CA LYS A 101 -23.23 1.91 -7.45
C LYS A 101 -23.06 0.44 -7.02
N HIS A 102 -22.18 0.22 -6.07
CA HIS A 102 -21.87 -1.12 -5.54
C HIS A 102 -22.76 -1.50 -4.35
N TRP A 103 -23.76 -0.66 -4.04
CA TRP A 103 -24.69 -0.84 -2.95
C TRP A 103 -26.13 -0.96 -3.44
N ASP A 104 -26.85 -1.96 -2.93
CA ASP A 104 -28.30 -2.07 -3.12
C ASP A 104 -29.00 -1.45 -1.90
N TYR A 105 -29.51 -0.26 -2.08
CA TYR A 105 -30.22 0.51 -1.02
C TYR A 105 -31.49 -0.15 -0.52
N LYS A 106 -32.14 -0.99 -1.34
CA LYS A 106 -33.37 -1.67 -0.96
C LYS A 106 -33.11 -2.83 -0.01
N SER A 107 -32.13 -3.66 -0.33
CA SER A 107 -31.77 -4.82 0.47
C SER A 107 -30.72 -4.51 1.55
N LYS A 108 -30.10 -3.33 1.52
CA LYS A 108 -28.95 -2.93 2.34
C LYS A 108 -27.79 -3.96 2.25
N LYS A 109 -27.44 -4.32 1.04
CA LYS A 109 -26.37 -5.26 0.74
C LYS A 109 -25.48 -4.76 -0.39
N ILE A 110 -24.28 -5.31 -0.47
CA ILE A 110 -23.42 -5.08 -1.65
C ILE A 110 -24.08 -5.66 -2.90
N SER A 111 -23.96 -4.94 -4.01
CA SER A 111 -24.52 -5.35 -5.31
C SER A 111 -23.80 -6.57 -5.89
N ASP A 112 -24.41 -7.22 -6.88
CA ASP A 112 -23.73 -8.32 -7.57
C ASP A 112 -22.49 -7.83 -8.35
N LEU A 113 -22.48 -6.56 -8.77
CA LEU A 113 -21.29 -5.93 -9.35
C LEU A 113 -20.13 -5.92 -8.34
N ALA A 114 -20.39 -5.53 -7.08
CA ALA A 114 -19.36 -5.54 -6.04
C ALA A 114 -18.84 -6.96 -5.77
N LYS A 115 -19.73 -7.94 -5.66
CA LYS A 115 -19.35 -9.34 -5.46
C LYS A 115 -18.46 -9.84 -6.59
N LYS A 116 -18.88 -9.62 -7.84
CA LYS A 116 -18.10 -9.99 -9.03
C LYS A 116 -16.73 -9.34 -9.05
N THR A 117 -16.66 -8.06 -8.70
CA THR A 117 -15.37 -7.35 -8.58
C THR A 117 -14.45 -8.03 -7.57
N ILE A 118 -14.96 -8.35 -6.38
CA ILE A 118 -14.18 -9.03 -5.32
C ILE A 118 -13.72 -10.41 -5.77
N GLU A 119 -14.62 -11.21 -6.35
CA GLU A 119 -14.32 -12.56 -6.84
C GLU A 119 -13.23 -12.57 -7.93
N ASP A 120 -13.30 -11.66 -8.89
CA ASP A 120 -12.33 -11.56 -9.96
C ASP A 120 -10.94 -11.14 -9.46
N HIS A 121 -10.89 -10.20 -8.50
CA HIS A 121 -9.64 -9.80 -7.87
C HIS A 121 -9.04 -10.94 -7.03
N ALA A 122 -9.86 -11.69 -6.29
CA ALA A 122 -9.43 -12.89 -5.57
C ALA A 122 -8.88 -13.96 -6.54
N ALA A 123 -9.54 -14.17 -7.68
CA ALA A 123 -9.10 -15.13 -8.69
C ALA A 123 -7.71 -14.80 -9.26
N VAL A 124 -7.39 -13.52 -9.44
CA VAL A 124 -6.04 -13.06 -9.85
C VAL A 124 -5.01 -13.26 -8.73
N GLY A 125 -5.42 -13.18 -7.47
CA GLY A 125 -4.55 -13.32 -6.30
C GLY A 125 -4.24 -12.00 -5.60
N VAL A 126 -5.11 -10.99 -5.76
CA VAL A 126 -5.01 -9.70 -5.07
C VAL A 126 -5.18 -9.91 -3.57
N GLU A 127 -4.29 -9.33 -2.79
CA GLU A 127 -4.33 -9.35 -1.32
C GLU A 127 -4.99 -8.11 -0.74
N GLN A 128 -4.95 -6.98 -1.47
CA GLN A 128 -5.51 -5.70 -1.04
C GLN A 128 -6.35 -5.08 -2.17
N LEU A 129 -7.61 -4.76 -1.88
CA LEU A 129 -8.52 -4.09 -2.80
C LEU A 129 -8.80 -2.68 -2.28
N ILE A 130 -8.32 -1.68 -2.99
CA ILE A 130 -8.21 -0.30 -2.51
C ILE A 130 -9.15 0.62 -3.31
N VAL A 131 -9.90 1.46 -2.62
CA VAL A 131 -10.64 2.57 -3.24
C VAL A 131 -9.71 3.78 -3.34
N PRO A 132 -9.35 4.21 -4.58
CA PRO A 132 -8.34 5.24 -4.76
C PRO A 132 -8.88 6.67 -4.58
N SER A 133 -10.19 6.87 -4.64
CA SER A 133 -10.76 8.22 -4.57
C SER A 133 -12.25 8.20 -4.27
N ILE A 134 -12.76 9.34 -3.79
CA ILE A 134 -14.19 9.62 -3.64
C ILE A 134 -14.57 10.72 -4.62
N ASP A 135 -15.64 10.48 -5.38
CA ASP A 135 -16.17 11.44 -6.36
C ASP A 135 -16.47 12.80 -5.68
N LYS A 136 -16.17 13.88 -6.37
CA LYS A 136 -16.22 15.25 -5.80
C LYS A 136 -17.57 15.58 -5.16
N GLU A 137 -18.65 15.12 -5.77
CA GLU A 137 -20.03 15.35 -5.32
C GLU A 137 -20.35 14.62 -4.00
N LEU A 138 -19.55 13.60 -3.66
CA LEU A 138 -19.71 12.79 -2.45
C LEU A 138 -18.79 13.24 -1.30
N ARG A 139 -17.99 14.30 -1.50
CA ARG A 139 -17.06 14.84 -0.50
C ARG A 139 -17.78 15.76 0.48
N ASN A 140 -18.77 15.23 1.17
CA ASN A 140 -19.53 15.88 2.23
C ASN A 140 -19.83 14.88 3.35
N GLN A 141 -20.17 15.36 4.53
CA GLN A 141 -20.29 14.54 5.73
C GLN A 141 -21.31 13.40 5.60
N ASP A 142 -22.48 13.67 5.02
CA ASP A 142 -23.55 12.67 4.89
C ASP A 142 -23.18 11.56 3.89
N SER A 143 -22.60 11.94 2.77
CA SER A 143 -22.12 10.99 1.76
C SER A 143 -20.98 10.11 2.29
N ILE A 144 -20.05 10.69 3.06
CA ILE A 144 -18.94 9.93 3.66
C ILE A 144 -19.47 8.94 4.69
N GLN A 145 -20.49 9.30 5.48
CA GLN A 145 -21.14 8.37 6.40
C GLN A 145 -21.74 7.16 5.66
N THR A 146 -22.45 7.42 4.56
CA THR A 146 -23.00 6.34 3.72
C THR A 146 -21.90 5.49 3.08
N LEU A 147 -20.83 6.12 2.57
CA LEU A 147 -19.68 5.39 2.01
C LEU A 147 -18.98 4.54 3.05
N ALA A 148 -18.84 5.02 4.28
CA ALA A 148 -18.23 4.24 5.36
C ALA A 148 -19.06 2.98 5.70
N GLU A 149 -20.39 3.07 5.67
CA GLU A 149 -21.28 1.91 5.80
C GLU A 149 -21.02 0.91 4.66
N ILE A 150 -20.97 1.38 3.40
CA ILE A 150 -20.68 0.56 2.22
C ILE A 150 -19.29 -0.07 2.36
N PHE A 151 -18.29 0.69 2.75
CA PHE A 151 -16.91 0.19 2.91
C PHE A 151 -16.81 -0.91 3.98
N ASN A 152 -17.54 -0.80 5.08
CA ASN A 152 -17.60 -1.86 6.08
C ASN A 152 -18.17 -3.16 5.49
N HIS A 153 -19.28 -3.10 4.76
CA HIS A 153 -19.89 -4.28 4.13
C HIS A 153 -19.03 -4.87 3.00
N VAL A 154 -18.38 -4.03 2.20
CA VAL A 154 -17.40 -4.48 1.20
C VAL A 154 -16.19 -5.12 1.88
N GLY A 155 -15.71 -4.53 2.98
CA GLY A 155 -14.63 -5.09 3.79
C GLY A 155 -14.95 -6.47 4.35
N GLU A 156 -16.18 -6.71 4.82
CA GLU A 156 -16.63 -8.05 5.24
C GLU A 156 -16.61 -9.06 4.10
N ALA A 157 -17.10 -8.66 2.91
CA ALA A 157 -17.09 -9.52 1.73
C ALA A 157 -15.67 -9.82 1.24
N CYS A 158 -14.79 -8.81 1.20
CA CYS A 158 -13.37 -8.96 0.88
C CYS A 158 -12.69 -9.92 1.85
N LYS A 159 -12.90 -9.76 3.15
CA LYS A 159 -12.35 -10.63 4.19
C LYS A 159 -12.78 -12.09 4.00
N SER A 160 -14.04 -12.32 3.61
CA SER A 160 -14.56 -13.65 3.32
C SER A 160 -13.90 -14.29 2.09
N SER A 161 -13.37 -13.48 1.18
CA SER A 161 -12.61 -13.89 -0.02
C SER A 161 -11.09 -13.87 0.17
N GLY A 162 -10.61 -13.64 1.41
CA GLY A 162 -9.19 -13.58 1.73
C GLY A 162 -8.49 -12.28 1.30
N ILE A 163 -9.24 -11.23 0.99
CA ILE A 163 -8.74 -9.91 0.57
C ILE A 163 -8.92 -8.91 1.72
N GLN A 164 -7.94 -8.04 1.93
CA GLN A 164 -8.07 -6.87 2.79
C GLN A 164 -8.61 -5.70 1.98
N PHE A 165 -9.71 -5.09 2.43
CA PHE A 165 -10.24 -3.88 1.80
C PHE A 165 -9.58 -2.63 2.39
N GLY A 166 -9.44 -1.56 1.57
CA GLY A 166 -8.80 -0.34 2.02
C GLY A 166 -9.19 0.92 1.24
N TYR A 167 -8.68 2.03 1.73
CA TYR A 167 -8.86 3.36 1.15
C TYR A 167 -7.50 4.02 0.94
N HIS A 168 -7.32 4.72 -0.18
CA HIS A 168 -6.17 5.52 -0.53
C HIS A 168 -6.54 7.01 -0.53
N ASN A 169 -5.65 7.86 -0.05
CA ASN A 169 -5.87 9.31 0.01
C ASN A 169 -5.20 10.06 -1.14
N HIS A 170 -5.80 11.19 -1.47
CA HIS A 170 -5.18 12.30 -2.19
C HIS A 170 -4.97 13.49 -1.24
N ASP A 171 -4.91 14.71 -1.75
CA ASP A 171 -4.76 15.94 -0.98
C ASP A 171 -6.07 16.40 -0.33
N TYR A 172 -7.19 16.19 -1.02
CA TYR A 172 -8.49 16.76 -0.61
C TYR A 172 -9.02 16.18 0.71
N GLU A 173 -8.56 15.04 1.16
CA GLU A 173 -8.91 14.48 2.48
C GLU A 173 -8.31 15.27 3.64
N PHE A 174 -7.31 16.09 3.35
CA PHE A 174 -6.62 16.93 4.33
C PHE A 174 -7.05 18.39 4.29
N TYR A 175 -8.10 18.72 3.57
CA TYR A 175 -8.80 20.01 3.68
C TYR A 175 -10.06 19.83 4.51
N PRO A 176 -10.24 20.64 5.60
CA PRO A 176 -11.37 20.45 6.51
C PRO A 176 -12.73 20.65 5.85
N ILE A 177 -13.65 19.71 6.09
CA ILE A 177 -15.09 19.86 5.81
C ILE A 177 -15.77 20.06 7.16
N ASP A 178 -16.41 21.21 7.35
CA ASP A 178 -17.05 21.58 8.63
C ASP A 178 -16.11 21.42 9.86
N GLY A 179 -14.85 21.80 9.68
CA GLY A 179 -13.81 21.74 10.71
C GLY A 179 -13.21 20.35 10.98
N ARG A 180 -13.53 19.33 10.18
CA ARG A 180 -13.00 17.98 10.30
C ARG A 180 -12.34 17.53 9.00
N TYR A 181 -11.20 16.88 9.10
CA TYR A 181 -10.57 16.26 7.94
C TYR A 181 -11.41 15.09 7.41
N MET A 182 -11.52 14.98 6.09
CA MET A 182 -12.29 13.90 5.46
C MET A 182 -11.67 12.53 5.77
N ILE A 183 -10.33 12.44 5.86
CA ILE A 183 -9.66 11.19 6.25
C ILE A 183 -10.06 10.74 7.65
N ASP A 184 -10.24 11.67 8.62
CA ASP A 184 -10.74 11.35 9.97
C ASP A 184 -12.18 10.83 9.93
N LEU A 185 -13.00 11.36 9.02
CA LEU A 185 -14.37 10.89 8.84
C LEU A 185 -14.40 9.47 8.27
N VAL A 186 -13.61 9.20 7.22
CA VAL A 186 -13.53 7.88 6.58
C VAL A 186 -13.00 6.83 7.56
N LEU A 187 -11.84 7.11 8.18
CA LEU A 187 -11.20 6.14 9.07
C LEU A 187 -11.95 6.01 10.41
N GLY A 188 -12.57 7.09 10.90
CA GLY A 188 -13.31 7.08 12.17
C GLY A 188 -14.66 6.35 12.11
N GLN A 189 -15.26 6.26 10.92
CA GLN A 189 -16.57 5.61 10.71
C GLN A 189 -16.46 4.20 10.13
N THR A 190 -15.26 3.75 9.79
CA THR A 190 -15.01 2.39 9.29
C THR A 190 -14.37 1.49 10.33
N ASP A 191 -14.74 0.20 10.32
CA ASP A 191 -14.15 -0.80 11.20
C ASP A 191 -12.66 -1.01 10.88
N PRO A 192 -11.74 -0.82 11.84
CA PRO A 192 -10.31 -1.02 11.65
C PRO A 192 -9.90 -2.45 11.30
N ALA A 193 -10.76 -3.44 11.56
CA ALA A 193 -10.53 -4.82 11.16
C ALA A 193 -10.93 -5.11 9.71
N LEU A 194 -11.69 -4.23 9.09
CA LEU A 194 -12.25 -4.40 7.75
C LEU A 194 -11.62 -3.46 6.72
N VAL A 195 -11.38 -2.20 7.11
CA VAL A 195 -10.89 -1.17 6.19
C VAL A 195 -9.53 -0.68 6.64
N VAL A 196 -8.52 -0.88 5.83
CA VAL A 196 -7.16 -0.38 6.06
C VAL A 196 -6.91 0.92 5.29
N TRP A 197 -5.78 1.55 5.56
CA TRP A 197 -5.33 2.73 4.86
C TRP A 197 -4.07 2.42 4.03
N GLU A 198 -4.15 2.66 2.74
CA GLU A 198 -3.01 2.84 1.87
C GLU A 198 -2.69 4.33 1.85
N MET A 199 -1.66 4.71 2.65
CA MET A 199 -1.32 6.12 2.83
C MET A 199 -0.41 6.59 1.71
N ASP A 200 -0.90 7.55 0.92
CA ASP A 200 -0.07 8.26 -0.04
C ASP A 200 0.67 9.40 0.65
N LEU A 201 1.97 9.23 0.80
CA LEU A 201 2.85 10.16 1.52
C LEU A 201 3.02 11.50 0.80
N TYR A 202 3.02 11.48 -0.55
CA TYR A 202 3.14 12.68 -1.35
C TYR A 202 1.91 13.57 -1.20
N TRP A 203 0.70 13.00 -1.31
CA TRP A 203 -0.52 13.78 -1.22
C TRP A 203 -0.76 14.37 0.17
N VAL A 204 -0.34 13.67 1.24
CA VAL A 204 -0.32 14.23 2.60
C VAL A 204 0.58 15.48 2.64
N SER A 205 1.82 15.35 2.12
CA SER A 205 2.79 16.45 2.11
C SER A 205 2.40 17.56 1.15
N TYR A 206 1.74 17.22 0.02
CA TYR A 206 1.21 18.19 -0.94
C TYR A 206 0.18 19.12 -0.30
N ALA A 207 -0.67 18.56 0.56
CA ALA A 207 -1.64 19.31 1.36
C ALA A 207 -0.99 20.11 2.52
N ASN A 208 0.35 20.14 2.63
CA ASN A 208 1.12 20.75 3.71
C ASN A 208 0.87 20.13 5.09
N GLU A 209 0.48 18.86 5.13
CA GLU A 209 0.36 18.06 6.34
C GLU A 209 1.66 17.25 6.57
N ASP A 210 1.92 16.93 7.85
CA ASP A 210 3.06 16.11 8.23
C ASP A 210 2.70 14.61 8.22
N PRO A 211 3.30 13.78 7.36
CA PRO A 211 3.08 12.34 7.36
C PRO A 211 3.31 11.68 8.72
N ALA A 212 4.30 12.14 9.50
CA ALA A 212 4.60 11.56 10.81
C ALA A 212 3.43 11.72 11.79
N ARG A 213 2.76 12.87 11.79
CA ARG A 213 1.55 13.09 12.59
C ARG A 213 0.47 12.05 12.30
N TRP A 214 0.21 11.79 11.02
CA TRP A 214 -0.83 10.87 10.58
C TRP A 214 -0.45 9.40 10.84
N ILE A 215 0.83 9.07 10.71
CA ILE A 215 1.37 7.75 11.07
C ILE A 215 1.21 7.50 12.57
N GLN A 216 1.51 8.47 13.43
CA GLN A 216 1.32 8.35 14.87
C GLN A 216 -0.15 8.15 15.24
N GLN A 217 -1.06 8.85 14.58
CA GLN A 217 -2.50 8.76 14.82
C GLN A 217 -3.11 7.46 14.30
N TYR A 218 -2.75 7.04 13.08
CA TYR A 218 -3.40 5.95 12.35
C TYR A 218 -2.49 4.80 11.94
N GLY A 219 -1.26 4.71 12.45
CA GLY A 219 -0.29 3.68 12.02
C GLY A 219 -0.79 2.24 12.10
N LYS A 220 -1.73 1.96 13.00
CA LYS A 220 -2.38 0.63 13.08
C LYS A 220 -3.31 0.32 11.90
N ARG A 221 -3.78 1.36 11.20
CA ARG A 221 -4.65 1.26 10.02
C ARG A 221 -3.84 1.21 8.73
N ILE A 222 -2.60 1.74 8.75
CA ILE A 222 -1.76 1.82 7.55
C ILE A 222 -1.22 0.43 7.22
N ARG A 223 -1.51 -0.03 6.00
CA ARG A 223 -1.06 -1.32 5.47
C ARG A 223 -0.01 -1.16 4.39
N ALA A 224 -0.12 -0.12 3.58
CA ALA A 224 0.77 0.20 2.49
C ALA A 224 1.09 1.69 2.48
N PHE A 225 2.26 2.05 1.95
CA PHE A 225 2.59 3.39 1.53
C PHE A 225 2.62 3.48 0.02
N HIS A 226 1.93 4.48 -0.54
CA HIS A 226 2.29 4.99 -1.84
C HIS A 226 3.49 5.92 -1.69
N VAL A 227 4.54 5.60 -2.44
CA VAL A 227 5.83 6.28 -2.38
C VAL A 227 6.00 7.06 -3.67
N LYS A 228 5.57 8.32 -3.64
CA LYS A 228 5.79 9.34 -4.65
C LYS A 228 6.71 10.38 -4.07
N ASP A 229 7.71 10.84 -4.81
CA ASP A 229 8.58 11.93 -4.35
C ASP A 229 8.14 13.27 -4.95
N MET A 230 8.47 14.35 -4.28
CA MET A 230 8.03 15.69 -4.60
C MET A 230 9.18 16.53 -5.14
N ALA A 231 9.01 17.13 -6.29
CA ALA A 231 9.99 18.06 -6.84
C ALA A 231 10.08 19.35 -6.02
N ASN A 232 11.29 19.90 -5.92
CA ASN A 232 11.52 21.20 -5.28
C ASN A 232 11.15 22.36 -6.22
N THR A 233 9.87 22.44 -6.57
CA THR A 233 9.32 23.48 -7.45
C THR A 233 8.05 24.05 -6.84
N PRO A 234 7.58 25.24 -7.25
CA PRO A 234 6.31 25.79 -6.80
C PRO A 234 5.09 24.93 -7.15
N LYS A 235 5.15 24.10 -8.19
CA LYS A 235 4.07 23.22 -8.60
C LYS A 235 4.08 21.89 -7.85
N LYS A 236 5.20 21.57 -7.17
CA LYS A 236 5.35 20.35 -6.41
C LYS A 236 5.06 19.08 -7.24
N GLU A 237 5.41 19.06 -8.54
CA GLU A 237 5.18 17.89 -9.41
C GLU A 237 5.79 16.63 -8.82
N THR A 238 5.28 15.46 -9.19
CA THR A 238 5.92 14.19 -8.83
C THR A 238 7.28 14.08 -9.54
N ILE A 239 8.22 13.45 -8.87
CA ILE A 239 9.56 13.15 -9.41
C ILE A 239 9.97 11.75 -8.95
N GLU A 240 10.98 11.18 -9.62
CA GLU A 240 11.49 9.85 -9.27
C GLU A 240 11.93 9.80 -7.81
N VAL A 241 11.55 8.72 -7.13
CA VAL A 241 11.84 8.51 -5.70
C VAL A 241 13.33 8.60 -5.40
N GLY A 242 13.69 9.46 -4.47
CA GLY A 242 15.06 9.76 -4.06
C GLY A 242 15.67 10.94 -4.79
N ASN A 243 14.96 11.57 -5.74
CA ASN A 243 15.38 12.77 -6.45
C ASN A 243 14.64 14.03 -5.98
N GLY A 244 13.65 13.89 -5.11
CA GLY A 244 12.83 14.98 -4.59
C GLY A 244 13.23 15.44 -3.20
N VAL A 245 12.26 16.02 -2.48
CA VAL A 245 12.45 16.65 -1.17
C VAL A 245 11.85 15.85 -0.01
N MET A 246 11.22 14.70 -0.28
CA MET A 246 10.57 13.90 0.77
C MET A 246 11.61 13.19 1.64
N ASP A 247 11.54 13.35 2.96
CA ASP A 247 12.41 12.62 3.90
C ASP A 247 11.82 11.24 4.24
N PHE A 248 11.87 10.33 3.26
CA PHE A 248 11.37 8.98 3.44
C PHE A 248 12.10 8.19 4.53
N VAL A 249 13.38 8.49 4.79
CA VAL A 249 14.15 7.78 5.82
C VAL A 249 13.54 8.06 7.19
N SER A 250 13.26 9.31 7.51
CA SER A 250 12.60 9.69 8.77
C SER A 250 11.18 9.12 8.86
N ILE A 251 10.41 9.20 7.77
CA ILE A 251 9.04 8.65 7.71
C ILE A 251 9.03 7.14 7.98
N PHE A 252 9.91 6.37 7.32
CA PHE A 252 9.92 4.91 7.45
C PHE A 252 10.51 4.42 8.77
N LYS A 253 11.29 5.25 9.45
CA LYS A 253 11.80 4.97 10.82
C LYS A 253 10.79 5.27 11.91
N ASP A 254 9.68 5.95 11.62
CA ASP A 254 8.65 6.21 12.63
C ASP A 254 8.11 4.89 13.19
N PRO A 255 8.04 4.73 14.52
CA PRO A 255 7.54 3.50 15.14
C PRO A 255 6.12 3.11 14.71
N GLY A 256 5.28 4.09 14.35
CA GLY A 256 3.94 3.86 13.82
C GLY A 256 3.96 3.19 12.43
N ALA A 257 5.03 3.38 11.66
CA ALA A 257 5.24 2.75 10.35
C ALA A 257 5.77 1.30 10.43
N ALA A 258 6.15 0.81 11.62
CA ALA A 258 6.82 -0.49 11.78
C ALA A 258 6.03 -1.71 11.25
N LYS A 259 4.71 -1.58 11.10
CA LYS A 259 3.83 -2.64 10.57
C LYS A 259 3.59 -2.54 9.08
N VAL A 260 4.00 -1.46 8.44
CA VAL A 260 3.86 -1.28 6.99
C VAL A 260 4.88 -2.15 6.29
N VAL A 261 4.41 -2.98 5.37
CA VAL A 261 5.24 -3.93 4.63
C VAL A 261 5.19 -3.71 3.13
N TYR A 262 4.19 -2.99 2.61
CA TYR A 262 4.03 -2.69 1.19
C TYR A 262 4.45 -1.25 0.89
N TYR A 263 5.35 -1.09 -0.05
CA TYR A 263 5.89 0.18 -0.53
C TYR A 263 5.66 0.24 -2.03
N ILE A 264 4.62 0.95 -2.44
CA ILE A 264 4.18 1.01 -3.84
C ILE A 264 4.71 2.29 -4.46
N VAL A 265 5.65 2.15 -5.38
CA VAL A 265 6.14 3.29 -6.18
C VAL A 265 5.03 3.79 -7.09
N GLU A 266 4.79 5.09 -7.09
CA GLU A 266 3.96 5.73 -8.10
C GLU A 266 4.62 7.02 -8.60
N LEU A 267 4.49 7.28 -9.90
CA LEU A 267 5.03 8.46 -10.59
C LEU A 267 4.01 8.94 -11.61
N GLU A 268 3.60 10.21 -11.51
CA GLU A 268 2.59 10.78 -12.42
C GLU A 268 3.21 11.67 -13.49
N ASP A 269 4.33 12.33 -13.17
CA ASP A 269 5.13 13.15 -14.05
C ASP A 269 6.52 12.51 -14.27
N TYR A 270 7.07 12.61 -15.45
CA TYR A 270 8.40 12.07 -15.77
C TYR A 270 9.09 12.91 -16.85
N LYS A 271 10.43 13.00 -16.76
CA LYS A 271 11.22 13.82 -17.67
C LYS A 271 11.52 13.15 -19.02
N THR A 272 11.70 11.83 -19.00
CA THR A 272 12.11 11.05 -20.18
C THR A 272 11.01 10.08 -20.59
N SER A 273 10.77 9.04 -19.82
CA SER A 273 9.69 8.07 -20.02
C SER A 273 9.17 7.53 -18.70
N SER A 274 7.92 7.10 -18.69
CA SER A 274 7.32 6.45 -17.53
C SER A 274 8.12 5.23 -17.08
N MET A 275 8.58 4.41 -18.02
CA MET A 275 9.36 3.19 -17.74
C MET A 275 10.73 3.51 -17.13
N GLU A 276 11.42 4.53 -17.60
CA GLU A 276 12.69 4.97 -17.01
C GLU A 276 12.46 5.56 -15.62
N GLY A 277 11.41 6.37 -15.45
CA GLY A 277 11.05 6.98 -14.18
C GLY A 277 10.79 5.94 -13.08
N ILE A 278 10.00 4.88 -13.35
CA ILE A 278 9.77 3.82 -12.37
C ILE A 278 11.03 3.00 -12.09
N ASN A 279 11.94 2.84 -13.06
CA ASN A 279 13.21 2.17 -12.82
C ASN A 279 14.13 2.99 -11.89
N ILE A 280 14.24 4.28 -12.10
CA ILE A 280 14.99 5.21 -11.22
C ILE A 280 14.38 5.17 -9.80
N SER A 281 13.06 5.27 -9.71
CA SER A 281 12.32 5.23 -8.44
C SER A 281 12.55 3.93 -7.66
N LEU A 282 12.59 2.78 -8.34
CA LEU A 282 12.93 1.49 -7.70
C LEU A 282 14.31 1.53 -7.05
N GLN A 283 15.32 2.06 -7.77
CA GLN A 283 16.68 2.14 -7.25
C GLN A 283 16.78 3.14 -6.09
N GLY A 284 16.07 4.26 -6.18
CA GLY A 284 15.94 5.26 -5.11
C GLY A 284 15.31 4.65 -3.85
N LEU A 285 14.17 3.99 -3.98
CA LEU A 285 13.49 3.35 -2.86
C LEU A 285 14.34 2.25 -2.20
N LYS A 286 15.03 1.42 -2.98
CA LYS A 286 15.96 0.42 -2.43
C LYS A 286 17.06 1.04 -1.60
N LYS A 287 17.65 2.18 -2.04
CA LYS A 287 18.67 2.91 -1.27
C LYS A 287 18.11 3.51 0.01
N ILE A 288 16.89 4.03 -0.01
CA ILE A 288 16.19 4.57 1.16
C ILE A 288 15.93 3.45 2.18
N LEU A 289 15.34 2.34 1.72
CA LEU A 289 15.00 1.21 2.59
C LEU A 289 16.25 0.52 3.21
N ALA A 290 17.40 0.62 2.58
CA ALA A 290 18.67 0.13 3.14
C ALA A 290 19.17 0.97 4.32
N GLN A 291 18.58 2.15 4.58
CA GLN A 291 18.94 3.04 5.69
C GLN A 291 17.95 2.91 6.88
N VAL A 292 16.89 2.14 6.72
CA VAL A 292 15.82 1.92 7.68
C VAL A 292 15.93 0.54 8.33
#